data_7400f0db6f8f62316dd79349fc15da4d
#
_entry.id   7400f0db6f8f62316dd79349fc15da4d
#
_cell.length_a   1.000
_cell.length_b   1.000
_cell.length_c   1.000
_cell.angle_alpha   90.00
_cell.angle_beta   90.00
_cell.angle_gamma   90.00
#
_symmetry.space_group_name_H-M   'P 1'
#
loop_
_entity.id
_entity.type
_entity.pdbx_description
1 polymer ?
#
loop_
_entity_poly.entity_id
_entity_poly.type
_entity_poly.pdbx_seq_one_letter_code
_entity_poly.pdbx_strand_id
1 'polypeptide(L)'
;AEMTSEMEAFFGVCPCPIIAVTGSDGKTTTTTLIAEMLKKQGKTVHVGGNIGTPLLPIIDQIKPEDFVVVELSSFQLISMRKSPDVAVVTNVAPNHLDIHKDMDEYVEAKKNIILHQNAFSRTVLNYDNEITDGFRDYVRGQSLGFSMERRVKNGAWLDSKGTLHMSYRGIDAPIMSKKDITILGDLN
;
A
#
# COMPACT_ATOMS: atom_id res chain seq x y z
N ALA A 1 15.02 17.30 21.11
CA ALA A 1 15.30 16.02 20.45
C ALA A 1 14.16 15.74 19.47
N GLU A 2 14.49 15.42 18.25
CA GLU A 2 13.49 15.02 17.25
C GLU A 2 13.03 13.60 17.58
N MET A 3 11.72 13.41 17.79
CA MET A 3 11.16 12.07 18.00
C MET A 3 11.03 11.39 16.64
N THR A 4 11.64 10.23 16.49
CA THR A 4 11.50 9.38 15.31
C THR A 4 11.05 7.97 15.72
N SER A 5 10.34 7.28 14.85
CA SER A 5 9.98 5.88 15.05
C SER A 5 11.03 4.96 14.43
N GLU A 6 11.08 3.69 14.89
CA GLU A 6 11.94 2.67 14.29
C GLU A 6 11.70 2.55 12.77
N MET A 7 10.43 2.59 12.36
CA MET A 7 10.04 2.49 10.96
C MET A 7 10.49 3.72 10.14
N GLU A 8 10.41 4.91 10.70
CA GLU A 8 10.91 6.13 10.04
C GLU A 8 12.43 6.11 9.90
N ALA A 9 13.14 5.65 10.94
CA ALA A 9 14.59 5.45 10.88
C ALA A 9 14.95 4.43 9.78
N PHE A 10 14.24 3.30 9.73
CA PHE A 10 14.40 2.29 8.69
C PHE A 10 14.22 2.87 7.29
N PHE A 11 13.14 3.64 7.04
CA PHE A 11 12.89 4.30 5.74
C PHE A 11 14.02 5.28 5.35
N GLY A 12 14.72 5.81 6.35
CA GLY A 12 15.84 6.73 6.14
C GLY A 12 17.11 6.09 5.63
N VAL A 13 17.30 4.79 5.92
CA VAL A 13 18.54 4.05 5.65
C VAL A 13 18.36 2.86 4.70
N CYS A 14 17.11 2.50 4.37
CA CYS A 14 16.82 1.38 3.48
C CYS A 14 17.41 1.65 2.08
N PRO A 15 18.25 0.75 1.55
CA PRO A 15 18.93 0.98 0.28
C PRO A 15 18.09 0.61 -0.95
N CYS A 16 16.96 -0.07 -0.78
CA CYS A 16 16.15 -0.62 -1.86
C CYS A 16 14.72 -0.04 -1.86
N PRO A 17 13.94 -0.24 -2.93
CA PRO A 17 12.57 0.24 -3.01
C PRO A 17 11.68 -0.30 -1.89
N ILE A 18 10.90 0.59 -1.28
CA ILE A 18 9.93 0.27 -0.23
C ILE A 18 8.52 0.35 -0.81
N ILE A 19 7.76 -0.74 -0.64
CA ILE A 19 6.33 -0.83 -0.92
C ILE A 19 5.62 -0.91 0.44
N ALA A 20 4.79 0.09 0.76
CA ALA A 20 4.07 0.10 2.03
C ALA A 20 2.57 0.02 1.82
N VAL A 21 1.92 -0.81 2.63
CA VAL A 21 0.47 -1.05 2.60
C VAL A 21 -0.16 -0.56 3.89
N THR A 22 -1.21 0.24 3.78
CA THR A 22 -2.07 0.64 4.90
C THR A 22 -3.54 0.50 4.53
N GLY A 23 -4.41 0.65 5.50
CA GLY A 23 -5.86 0.60 5.35
C GLY A 23 -6.53 0.17 6.66
N SER A 24 -7.84 0.15 6.70
CA SER A 24 -8.60 -0.44 7.80
C SER A 24 -8.52 -1.96 7.73
N ASP A 25 -8.85 -2.53 6.58
CA ASP A 25 -8.89 -3.97 6.32
C ASP A 25 -8.01 -4.35 5.12
N GLY A 26 -7.67 -5.64 5.00
CA GLY A 26 -6.95 -6.21 3.86
C GLY A 26 -5.44 -5.92 3.80
N LYS A 27 -4.86 -5.20 4.76
CA LYS A 27 -3.43 -4.87 4.80
C LYS A 27 -2.53 -6.11 4.70
N THR A 28 -2.72 -7.06 5.61
CA THR A 28 -1.90 -8.27 5.73
C THR A 28 -1.97 -9.13 4.47
N THR A 29 -3.18 -9.34 3.96
CA THR A 29 -3.39 -10.09 2.72
C THR A 29 -2.69 -9.43 1.54
N THR A 30 -2.87 -8.12 1.38
CA THR A 30 -2.25 -7.35 0.29
C THR A 30 -0.73 -7.35 0.40
N THR A 31 -0.17 -7.12 1.60
CA THR A 31 1.28 -7.18 1.84
C THR A 31 1.85 -8.53 1.48
N THR A 32 1.20 -9.61 1.92
CA THR A 32 1.63 -10.98 1.63
C THR A 32 1.57 -11.29 0.13
N LEU A 33 0.48 -10.91 -0.55
CA LEU A 33 0.33 -11.13 -2.00
C LEU A 33 1.40 -10.40 -2.81
N ILE A 34 1.67 -9.12 -2.50
CA ILE A 34 2.73 -8.35 -3.16
C ILE A 34 4.08 -9.05 -2.98
N ALA A 35 4.40 -9.46 -1.75
CA ALA A 35 5.65 -10.14 -1.45
C ALA A 35 5.79 -11.45 -2.22
N GLU A 36 4.74 -12.29 -2.24
CA GLU A 36 4.76 -13.57 -2.95
C GLU A 36 4.84 -13.40 -4.48
N MET A 37 4.17 -12.39 -5.06
CA MET A 37 4.28 -12.07 -6.48
C MET A 37 5.71 -11.66 -6.86
N LEU A 38 6.37 -10.83 -6.06
CA LEU A 38 7.75 -10.43 -6.28
C LEU A 38 8.72 -11.60 -6.13
N LYS A 39 8.56 -12.46 -5.11
CA LYS A 39 9.35 -13.68 -4.94
C LYS A 39 9.20 -14.63 -6.11
N LYS A 40 7.98 -14.80 -6.64
CA LYS A 40 7.73 -15.61 -7.85
C LYS A 40 8.41 -15.06 -9.10
N GLN A 41 8.69 -13.77 -9.13
CA GLN A 41 9.50 -13.14 -10.20
C GLN A 41 11.02 -13.24 -9.93
N GLY A 42 11.44 -14.00 -8.95
CA GLY A 42 12.85 -14.20 -8.60
C GLY A 42 13.48 -13.03 -7.83
N LYS A 43 12.66 -12.16 -7.22
CA LYS A 43 13.17 -11.07 -6.40
C LYS A 43 13.41 -11.50 -4.95
N THR A 44 14.44 -10.96 -4.33
CA THR A 44 14.63 -11.03 -2.88
C THR A 44 13.70 -10.02 -2.23
N VAL A 45 12.88 -10.47 -1.27
CA VAL A 45 11.84 -9.65 -0.65
C VAL A 45 11.91 -9.78 0.87
N HIS A 46 12.01 -8.66 1.55
CA HIS A 46 11.96 -8.55 3.01
C HIS A 46 10.58 -8.02 3.42
N VAL A 47 9.92 -8.69 4.36
CA VAL A 47 8.57 -8.33 4.83
C VAL A 47 8.64 -7.92 6.29
N GLY A 48 8.01 -6.79 6.63
CA GLY A 48 8.01 -6.27 8.00
C GLY A 48 6.93 -5.22 8.26
N GLY A 49 7.16 -4.41 9.29
CA GLY A 49 6.22 -3.40 9.76
C GLY A 49 5.34 -3.92 10.88
N ASN A 50 4.02 -3.77 10.76
CA ASN A 50 3.05 -4.28 11.76
C ASN A 50 2.97 -5.83 11.80
N ILE A 51 3.57 -6.48 10.82
CA ILE A 51 3.68 -7.94 10.67
C ILE A 51 5.12 -8.32 10.30
N GLY A 52 5.45 -9.60 10.39
CA GLY A 52 6.75 -10.12 9.93
C GLY A 52 7.90 -9.84 10.90
N THR A 53 9.09 -9.65 10.37
CA THR A 53 10.33 -9.49 11.13
C THR A 53 10.71 -8.02 11.26
N PRO A 54 11.24 -7.55 12.41
CA PRO A 54 11.83 -6.23 12.52
C PRO A 54 12.92 -6.03 11.45
N LEU A 55 12.82 -4.95 10.68
CA LEU A 55 13.67 -4.73 9.50
C LEU A 55 14.94 -3.95 9.82
N LEU A 56 14.89 -3.03 10.78
CA LEU A 56 16.06 -2.22 11.13
C LEU A 56 17.25 -3.08 11.62
N PRO A 57 17.07 -4.14 12.42
CA PRO A 57 18.17 -5.01 12.83
C PRO A 57 18.84 -5.81 11.71
N ILE A 58 18.18 -5.95 10.57
CA ILE A 58 18.72 -6.70 9.41
C ILE A 58 19.13 -5.78 8.25
N ILE A 59 19.23 -4.49 8.48
CA ILE A 59 19.49 -3.48 7.43
C ILE A 59 20.76 -3.78 6.61
N ASP A 60 21.81 -4.30 7.26
CA ASP A 60 23.06 -4.67 6.58
C ASP A 60 22.92 -5.87 5.63
N GLN A 61 21.84 -6.63 5.72
CA GLN A 61 21.54 -7.76 4.85
C GLN A 61 20.70 -7.35 3.63
N ILE A 62 20.08 -6.17 3.65
CA ILE A 62 19.21 -5.66 2.59
C ILE A 62 20.07 -4.99 1.53
N LYS A 63 19.93 -5.42 0.28
CA LYS A 63 20.71 -4.94 -0.85
C LYS A 63 19.88 -3.98 -1.73
N PRO A 64 20.54 -3.11 -2.52
CA PRO A 64 19.84 -2.16 -3.41
C PRO A 64 18.92 -2.80 -4.45
N GLU A 65 19.19 -4.05 -4.85
CA GLU A 65 18.40 -4.83 -5.81
C GLU A 65 17.22 -5.59 -5.20
N ASP A 66 17.12 -5.62 -3.86
CA ASP A 66 16.03 -6.26 -3.13
C ASP A 66 14.76 -5.40 -3.14
N PHE A 67 13.71 -5.91 -2.55
CA PHE A 67 12.47 -5.19 -2.28
C PHE A 67 12.09 -5.32 -0.81
N VAL A 68 11.56 -4.25 -0.26
CA VAL A 68 10.95 -4.25 1.06
C VAL A 68 9.45 -4.06 0.89
N VAL A 69 8.65 -4.92 1.52
CA VAL A 69 7.19 -4.80 1.58
C VAL A 69 6.77 -4.71 3.03
N VAL A 70 6.14 -3.60 3.43
CA VAL A 70 5.76 -3.36 4.82
C VAL A 70 4.27 -3.11 4.98
N GLU A 71 3.70 -3.67 6.04
CA GLU A 71 2.40 -3.30 6.55
C GLU A 71 2.55 -2.15 7.55
N LEU A 72 1.80 -1.06 7.38
CA LEU A 72 1.83 0.09 8.28
C LEU A 72 0.47 0.32 8.95
N SER A 73 0.46 0.37 10.27
CA SER A 73 -0.68 0.79 11.07
C SER A 73 -0.81 2.32 11.10
N SER A 74 -1.99 2.84 11.48
CA SER A 74 -2.19 4.27 11.70
C SER A 74 -1.26 4.84 12.79
N PHE A 75 -0.95 4.03 13.83
CA PHE A 75 -0.04 4.42 14.90
C PHE A 75 1.40 4.62 14.45
N GLN A 76 1.86 3.78 13.51
CA GLN A 76 3.18 3.96 12.92
C GLN A 76 3.20 5.18 12.00
N LEU A 77 2.12 5.42 11.25
CA LEU A 77 2.02 6.50 10.28
C LEU A 77 1.82 7.88 10.91
N ILE A 78 1.17 8.00 12.08
CA ILE A 78 0.79 9.30 12.68
C ILE A 78 1.97 10.25 12.87
N SER A 79 3.16 9.71 13.15
CA SER A 79 4.37 10.50 13.36
C SER A 79 5.36 10.44 12.20
N MET A 80 5.09 9.64 11.17
CA MET A 80 6.03 9.44 10.04
C MET A 80 6.08 10.67 9.14
N ARG A 81 7.31 11.10 8.84
CA ARG A 81 7.64 12.19 7.89
C ARG A 81 8.38 11.68 6.66
N LYS A 82 8.32 10.37 6.43
CA LYS A 82 8.87 9.68 5.25
C LYS A 82 7.80 8.81 4.65
N SER A 83 7.71 8.80 3.34
CA SER A 83 6.78 7.96 2.59
C SER A 83 7.53 6.95 1.73
N PRO A 84 6.91 5.80 1.42
CA PRO A 84 7.52 4.76 0.59
C PRO A 84 7.59 5.17 -0.88
N ASP A 85 8.37 4.42 -1.67
CA ASP A 85 8.39 4.57 -3.13
C ASP A 85 7.05 4.19 -3.76
N VAL A 86 6.41 3.16 -3.21
CA VAL A 86 5.05 2.74 -3.60
C VAL A 86 4.17 2.66 -2.34
N ALA A 87 3.13 3.48 -2.30
CA ALA A 87 2.10 3.43 -1.27
C ALA A 87 0.85 2.71 -1.78
N VAL A 88 0.28 1.84 -0.96
CA VAL A 88 -1.00 1.16 -1.23
C VAL A 88 -1.96 1.44 -0.08
N VAL A 89 -3.13 1.99 -0.39
CA VAL A 89 -4.20 2.21 0.59
C VAL A 89 -5.40 1.35 0.20
N THR A 90 -5.69 0.32 1.00
CA THR A 90 -6.73 -0.67 0.68
C THR A 90 -8.14 -0.09 0.85
N ASN A 91 -8.40 0.47 2.01
CA ASN A 91 -9.65 1.16 2.37
C ASN A 91 -9.44 2.00 3.64
N VAL A 92 -10.32 2.94 3.88
CA VAL A 92 -10.44 3.62 5.17
C VAL A 92 -11.89 3.60 5.59
N ALA A 93 -12.19 2.87 6.66
CA ALA A 93 -13.50 2.76 7.29
C ALA A 93 -13.38 3.06 8.78
N PRO A 94 -14.47 3.44 9.46
CA PRO A 94 -14.46 3.64 10.91
C PRO A 94 -13.98 2.37 11.63
N ASN A 95 -12.79 2.47 12.21
CA ASN A 95 -12.16 1.39 12.98
C ASN A 95 -11.20 2.00 14.00
N HIS A 96 -10.97 1.35 15.14
CA HIS A 96 -10.04 1.82 16.18
C HIS A 96 -10.32 3.25 16.72
N LEU A 97 -11.60 3.67 16.74
CA LEU A 97 -12.00 4.98 17.28
C LEU A 97 -11.93 5.02 18.83
N ASP A 98 -11.64 3.92 19.46
CA ASP A 98 -11.30 3.80 20.89
C ASP A 98 -9.91 4.35 21.24
N ILE A 99 -9.04 4.50 20.23
CA ILE A 99 -7.64 4.88 20.43
C ILE A 99 -7.31 6.22 19.73
N HIS A 100 -7.86 6.48 18.54
CA HIS A 100 -7.76 7.78 17.89
C HIS A 100 -8.80 8.73 18.48
N LYS A 101 -8.44 10.00 18.58
CA LYS A 101 -9.32 11.03 19.11
C LYS A 101 -10.65 11.10 18.35
N ASP A 102 -10.58 10.98 17.04
CA ASP A 102 -11.72 10.99 16.12
C ASP A 102 -11.35 10.35 14.78
N MET A 103 -12.31 10.29 13.87
CA MET A 103 -12.12 9.75 12.53
C MET A 103 -11.16 10.59 11.69
N ASP A 104 -11.12 11.90 11.91
CA ASP A 104 -10.26 12.81 11.15
C ASP A 104 -8.79 12.54 11.47
N GLU A 105 -8.43 12.36 12.74
CA GLU A 105 -7.08 11.97 13.14
C GLU A 105 -6.66 10.62 12.52
N TYR A 106 -7.57 9.66 12.47
CA TYR A 106 -7.31 8.35 11.87
C TYR A 106 -7.07 8.44 10.36
N VAL A 107 -7.87 9.24 9.66
CA VAL A 107 -7.72 9.51 8.22
C VAL A 107 -6.40 10.24 7.95
N GLU A 108 -6.10 11.30 8.70
CA GLU A 108 -4.86 12.06 8.56
C GLU A 108 -3.63 11.20 8.85
N ALA A 109 -3.68 10.35 9.87
CA ALA A 109 -2.60 9.42 10.16
C ALA A 109 -2.31 8.51 8.97
N LYS A 110 -3.35 7.92 8.34
CA LYS A 110 -3.15 7.06 7.15
C LYS A 110 -2.67 7.84 5.93
N LYS A 111 -3.10 9.10 5.77
CA LYS A 111 -2.68 9.97 4.68
C LYS A 111 -1.16 10.23 4.70
N ASN A 112 -0.51 10.19 5.85
CA ASN A 112 0.95 10.35 5.96
C ASN A 112 1.74 9.36 5.09
N ILE A 113 1.17 8.22 4.72
CA ILE A 113 1.84 7.27 3.81
C ILE A 113 2.17 7.89 2.45
N ILE A 114 1.45 8.94 2.03
CA ILE A 114 1.62 9.60 0.72
C ILE A 114 2.13 11.03 0.81
N LEU A 115 1.97 11.72 1.95
CA LEU A 115 2.23 13.17 2.05
C LEU A 115 3.69 13.57 1.78
N HIS A 116 4.63 12.66 2.01
CA HIS A 116 6.07 12.88 1.81
C HIS A 116 6.63 12.19 0.56
N GLN A 117 5.75 11.67 -0.30
CA GLN A 117 6.14 11.13 -1.62
C GLN A 117 6.60 12.25 -2.56
N ASN A 118 7.34 11.88 -3.60
CA ASN A 118 7.82 12.77 -4.64
C ASN A 118 7.26 12.39 -6.02
N ALA A 119 7.68 13.09 -7.07
CA ALA A 119 7.18 12.88 -8.43
C ALA A 119 7.53 11.50 -9.03
N PHE A 120 8.49 10.77 -8.47
CA PHE A 120 8.86 9.41 -8.92
C PHE A 120 8.11 8.31 -8.18
N SER A 121 7.44 8.65 -7.09
CA SER A 121 6.67 7.71 -6.28
C SER A 121 5.39 7.27 -6.98
N ARG A 122 4.84 6.15 -6.52
CA ARG A 122 3.56 5.60 -6.99
C ARG A 122 2.60 5.41 -5.83
N THR A 123 1.34 5.69 -6.07
CA THR A 123 0.28 5.50 -5.08
C THR A 123 -0.84 4.68 -5.69
N VAL A 124 -1.24 3.61 -5.01
CA VAL A 124 -2.36 2.73 -5.40
C VAL A 124 -3.50 2.96 -4.42
N LEU A 125 -4.65 3.39 -4.91
CA LEU A 125 -5.81 3.79 -4.11
C LEU A 125 -7.05 2.99 -4.50
N ASN A 126 -7.87 2.69 -3.51
CA ASN A 126 -9.21 2.15 -3.72
C ASN A 126 -10.15 3.27 -4.18
N TYR A 127 -10.64 3.21 -5.41
CA TYR A 127 -11.55 4.22 -5.97
C TYR A 127 -13.03 3.97 -5.63
N ASP A 128 -13.36 2.86 -4.98
CA ASP A 128 -14.70 2.57 -4.48
C ASP A 128 -14.89 3.02 -3.04
N ASN A 129 -13.82 3.46 -2.37
CA ASN A 129 -13.87 4.02 -1.03
C ASN A 129 -13.68 5.56 -1.10
N GLU A 130 -14.67 6.31 -0.70
CA GLU A 130 -14.71 7.78 -0.83
C GLU A 130 -13.51 8.47 -0.18
N ILE A 131 -13.10 8.00 1.00
CA ILE A 131 -11.97 8.58 1.72
C ILE A 131 -10.66 8.35 0.96
N THR A 132 -10.42 7.12 0.50
CA THR A 132 -9.19 6.80 -0.24
C THR A 132 -9.19 7.42 -1.63
N ASP A 133 -10.34 7.55 -2.30
CA ASP A 133 -10.47 8.26 -3.57
C ASP A 133 -10.09 9.75 -3.40
N GLY A 134 -10.48 10.38 -2.28
CA GLY A 134 -10.08 11.75 -1.93
C GLY A 134 -8.57 11.93 -1.70
N PHE A 135 -7.82 10.86 -1.43
CA PHE A 135 -6.36 10.96 -1.29
C PHE A 135 -5.64 11.28 -2.60
N ARG A 136 -6.29 11.12 -3.75
CA ARG A 136 -5.73 11.47 -5.07
C ARG A 136 -5.24 12.91 -5.15
N ASP A 137 -5.90 13.83 -4.48
CA ASP A 137 -5.56 15.25 -4.49
C ASP A 137 -4.21 15.55 -3.83
N TYR A 138 -3.69 14.61 -3.04
CA TYR A 138 -2.43 14.71 -2.34
C TYR A 138 -1.28 13.95 -3.02
N VAL A 139 -1.57 13.18 -4.07
CA VAL A 139 -0.56 12.37 -4.77
C VAL A 139 0.32 13.27 -5.64
N ARG A 140 1.63 13.30 -5.36
CA ARG A 140 2.61 14.07 -6.11
C ARG A 140 3.21 13.32 -7.30
N GLY A 141 3.22 12.00 -7.22
CA GLY A 141 3.73 11.10 -8.25
C GLY A 141 2.64 10.51 -9.12
N GLN A 142 2.79 9.25 -9.47
CA GLN A 142 1.81 8.53 -10.28
C GLN A 142 0.68 7.96 -9.40
N SER A 143 -0.57 8.36 -9.68
CA SER A 143 -1.75 7.74 -9.08
C SER A 143 -2.23 6.57 -9.94
N LEU A 144 -2.42 5.43 -9.29
CA LEU A 144 -3.03 4.22 -9.81
C LEU A 144 -4.25 3.89 -8.96
N GLY A 145 -5.29 3.36 -9.56
CA GLY A 145 -6.49 2.99 -8.82
C GLY A 145 -6.82 1.51 -8.93
N PHE A 146 -7.63 1.03 -8.02
CA PHE A 146 -8.37 -0.21 -8.24
C PHE A 146 -9.84 -0.01 -7.90
N SER A 147 -10.71 -0.75 -8.60
CA SER A 147 -12.15 -0.67 -8.43
C SER A 147 -12.83 -1.99 -8.81
N MET A 148 -13.83 -2.35 -8.04
CA MET A 148 -14.75 -3.44 -8.36
C MET A 148 -16.05 -2.95 -9.03
N GLU A 149 -16.29 -1.63 -9.03
CA GLU A 149 -17.54 -1.02 -9.46
C GLU A 149 -17.43 -0.29 -10.81
N ARG A 150 -16.22 0.16 -11.16
CA ARG A 150 -16.01 0.98 -12.36
C ARG A 150 -14.67 0.73 -13.02
N ARG A 151 -14.62 1.00 -14.33
CA ARG A 151 -13.37 0.96 -15.09
C ARG A 151 -12.40 2.04 -14.64
N VAL A 152 -11.13 1.67 -14.49
CA VAL A 152 -10.02 2.55 -14.10
C VAL A 152 -9.08 2.76 -15.28
N LYS A 153 -8.66 4.00 -15.54
CA LYS A 153 -7.75 4.34 -16.66
C LYS A 153 -6.31 3.85 -16.44
N ASN A 154 -5.84 3.93 -15.19
CA ASN A 154 -4.53 3.44 -14.79
C ASN A 154 -4.69 2.64 -13.48
N GLY A 155 -4.55 1.33 -13.55
CA GLY A 155 -4.71 0.43 -12.41
C GLY A 155 -5.51 -0.81 -12.73
N ALA A 156 -6.16 -1.40 -11.74
CA ALA A 156 -6.91 -2.65 -11.87
C ALA A 156 -8.41 -2.41 -11.69
N TRP A 157 -9.23 -3.20 -12.38
CA TRP A 157 -10.69 -3.12 -12.24
C TRP A 157 -11.37 -4.43 -12.63
N LEU A 158 -12.55 -4.64 -12.04
CA LEU A 158 -13.38 -5.82 -12.31
C LEU A 158 -14.50 -5.44 -13.27
N ASP A 159 -14.67 -6.20 -14.36
CA ASP A 159 -15.78 -6.01 -15.28
C ASP A 159 -17.07 -6.70 -14.78
N SER A 160 -18.19 -6.39 -15.45
CA SER A 160 -19.51 -6.98 -15.13
C SER A 160 -19.59 -8.49 -15.35
N LYS A 161 -18.61 -9.08 -16.04
CA LYS A 161 -18.53 -10.53 -16.27
C LYS A 161 -17.66 -11.24 -15.24
N GLY A 162 -17.06 -10.47 -14.34
CA GLY A 162 -16.15 -10.97 -13.32
C GLY A 162 -14.72 -11.21 -13.83
N THR A 163 -14.30 -10.51 -14.88
CA THR A 163 -12.91 -10.53 -15.34
C THR A 163 -12.14 -9.36 -14.73
N LEU A 164 -11.01 -9.68 -14.10
CA LEU A 164 -10.06 -8.68 -13.62
C LEU A 164 -9.23 -8.16 -14.79
N HIS A 165 -9.19 -6.87 -14.94
CA HIS A 165 -8.42 -6.14 -15.95
C HIS A 165 -7.30 -5.32 -15.31
N MET A 166 -6.23 -5.10 -16.08
CA MET A 166 -5.21 -4.09 -15.82
C MET A 166 -5.22 -3.08 -16.96
N SER A 167 -5.40 -1.82 -16.63
CA SER A 167 -5.31 -0.70 -17.57
C SER A 167 -4.10 0.15 -17.25
N TYR A 168 -3.27 0.45 -18.24
CA TYR A 168 -2.11 1.29 -18.04
C TYR A 168 -1.69 1.98 -19.34
N ARG A 169 -1.57 3.30 -19.33
CA ARG A 169 -1.16 4.12 -20.49
C ARG A 169 -1.95 3.84 -21.76
N GLY A 170 -3.27 3.63 -21.62
CA GLY A 170 -4.16 3.35 -22.75
C GLY A 170 -4.23 1.89 -23.20
N ILE A 171 -3.41 1.01 -22.62
CA ILE A 171 -3.50 -0.44 -22.82
C ILE A 171 -4.42 -1.00 -21.73
N ASP A 172 -5.34 -1.86 -22.15
CA ASP A 172 -6.26 -2.56 -21.27
C ASP A 172 -6.14 -4.07 -21.56
N ALA A 173 -5.78 -4.84 -20.55
CA ALA A 173 -5.56 -6.27 -20.69
C ALA A 173 -6.35 -7.06 -19.62
N PRO A 174 -7.09 -8.11 -20.01
CA PRO A 174 -7.66 -9.04 -19.04
C PRO A 174 -6.54 -9.82 -18.36
N ILE A 175 -6.63 -10.01 -17.05
CA ILE A 175 -5.65 -10.71 -16.23
C ILE A 175 -6.13 -12.13 -15.91
N MET A 176 -7.33 -12.22 -15.29
CA MET A 176 -7.89 -13.50 -14.82
C MET A 176 -9.37 -13.35 -14.51
N SER A 177 -10.06 -14.47 -14.37
CA SER A 177 -11.45 -14.50 -13.88
C SER A 177 -11.48 -14.43 -12.36
N LYS A 178 -12.46 -13.72 -11.79
CA LYS A 178 -12.74 -13.75 -10.34
C LYS A 178 -12.92 -15.19 -9.82
N LYS A 179 -13.42 -16.10 -10.65
CA LYS A 179 -13.61 -17.52 -10.30
C LYS A 179 -12.30 -18.29 -10.08
N ASP A 180 -11.21 -17.79 -10.62
CA ASP A 180 -9.88 -18.40 -10.48
C ASP A 180 -9.14 -17.95 -9.22
N ILE A 181 -9.72 -16.99 -8.49
CA ILE A 181 -9.18 -16.48 -7.22
C ILE A 181 -9.58 -17.45 -6.12
N THR A 182 -8.59 -18.11 -5.53
CA THR A 182 -8.77 -19.11 -4.47
C THR A 182 -8.48 -18.60 -3.05
N ILE A 183 -8.33 -17.31 -2.89
CA ILE A 183 -8.10 -16.70 -1.58
C ILE A 183 -9.40 -16.74 -0.78
N LEU A 184 -9.34 -17.34 0.41
CA LEU A 184 -10.46 -17.34 1.35
C LEU A 184 -10.62 -15.94 1.94
N GLY A 185 -11.76 -15.33 1.72
CA GLY A 185 -12.15 -14.00 2.19
C GLY A 185 -12.90 -13.24 1.12
N ASP A 186 -13.79 -12.35 1.53
CA ASP A 186 -14.42 -11.42 0.61
C ASP A 186 -13.33 -10.49 0.04
N LEU A 187 -13.39 -10.28 -1.27
CA LEU A 187 -12.50 -9.33 -1.94
C LEU A 187 -12.89 -7.92 -1.47
N ASN A 188 -12.22 -7.45 -0.45
CA ASN A 188 -12.27 -6.04 -0.05
C ASN A 188 -11.21 -5.26 -0.82
#